data_e4b1e0020b2996d5a0beab9be3caf6b1
#
_entry.id   e4b1e0020b2996d5a0beab9be3caf6b1
#
_cell.length_a   1.000
_cell.length_b   1.000
_cell.length_c   1.000
_cell.angle_alpha   90.00
_cell.angle_beta   90.00
_cell.angle_gamma   90.00
#
_symmetry.space_group_name_H-M   'P 1'
#
loop_
_entity.id
_entity.type
_entity.pdbx_description
1 polymer ?
#
loop_
_entity_poly.entity_id
_entity_poly.type
_entity_poly.pdbx_seq_one_letter_code
_entity_poly.pdbx_strand_id
1 'polypeptide(L)'
;MSDYKRVILVTGSNAGIGYSTVKLLASKGQTVYLSARNEAAGKEAQQKLKTENNLNVKFVQLDITDIKSVQAAKDVIEKAEGKLDVLVHNAGISYMDKDQNATTVDINTIRAAFEPNFYGVIQTTQVFLPLIRKGKEGYKNILLITTDMASNAFQAKPNSMLHVTAYNTSKAAANSYIIALAHELKPEGILVNCVTPGFTTTKLNGYHEGGKTTDQAAEFVAQWTLLGPGDKDKTCLFYNDAGEFPW
;
A
#
# COMPACT_ATOMS: atom_id res chain seq x y z
N MET A 1 -0.45 24.21 2.98
CA MET A 1 -1.04 22.86 2.93
C MET A 1 -2.54 23.01 2.80
N SER A 2 -3.21 22.16 2.05
CA SER A 2 -4.67 22.24 1.87
C SER A 2 -5.38 21.87 3.18
N ASP A 3 -6.37 22.66 3.59
CA ASP A 3 -7.24 22.37 4.75
C ASP A 3 -8.23 21.22 4.49
N TYR A 4 -8.17 20.59 3.31
CA TYR A 4 -9.06 19.52 2.96
C TYR A 4 -8.69 18.21 3.66
N LYS A 5 -9.62 17.72 4.48
CA LYS A 5 -9.52 16.47 5.20
C LYS A 5 -9.94 15.30 4.30
N ARG A 6 -8.97 14.48 3.90
CA ARG A 6 -9.20 13.31 3.04
C ARG A 6 -9.68 12.11 3.83
N VAL A 7 -10.46 11.26 3.18
CA VAL A 7 -10.76 9.90 3.64
C VAL A 7 -9.76 8.95 3.01
N ILE A 8 -8.97 8.28 3.83
CA ILE A 8 -7.83 7.45 3.41
C ILE A 8 -7.98 6.05 3.98
N LEU A 9 -7.89 5.02 3.14
CA LEU A 9 -7.78 3.62 3.58
C LEU A 9 -6.35 3.12 3.36
N VAL A 10 -5.75 2.53 4.40
CA VAL A 10 -4.44 1.86 4.33
C VAL A 10 -4.64 0.38 4.59
N THR A 11 -4.38 -0.48 3.59
CA THR A 11 -4.56 -1.93 3.74
C THR A 11 -3.45 -2.55 4.58
N GLY A 12 -3.78 -3.54 5.44
CA GLY A 12 -2.79 -4.26 6.25
C GLY A 12 -1.96 -3.36 7.17
N SER A 13 -2.59 -2.43 7.85
CA SER A 13 -1.93 -1.34 8.58
C SER A 13 -1.94 -1.47 10.11
N ASN A 14 -2.16 -2.69 10.63
CA ASN A 14 -2.06 -2.96 12.07
C ASN A 14 -0.63 -3.08 12.58
N ALA A 15 0.38 -3.07 11.72
CA ALA A 15 1.80 -3.14 12.06
C ALA A 15 2.69 -2.53 10.96
N GLY A 16 3.99 -2.38 11.25
CA GLY A 16 5.01 -2.03 10.27
C GLY A 16 4.80 -0.66 9.61
N ILE A 17 5.16 -0.57 8.33
CA ILE A 17 5.08 0.68 7.55
C ILE A 17 3.64 1.19 7.50
N GLY A 18 2.65 0.31 7.31
CA GLY A 18 1.24 0.69 7.27
C GLY A 18 0.77 1.35 8.57
N TYR A 19 1.16 0.82 9.73
CA TYR A 19 0.83 1.40 11.03
C TYR A 19 1.44 2.80 11.20
N SER A 20 2.74 2.96 10.90
CA SER A 20 3.41 4.24 10.97
C SER A 20 2.83 5.26 9.97
N THR A 21 2.41 4.80 8.78
CA THR A 21 1.72 5.63 7.79
C THR A 21 0.37 6.13 8.32
N VAL A 22 -0.45 5.24 8.90
CA VAL A 22 -1.73 5.62 9.54
C VAL A 22 -1.50 6.62 10.65
N LYS A 23 -0.51 6.39 11.54
CA LYS A 23 -0.12 7.30 12.62
C LYS A 23 0.19 8.69 12.08
N LEU A 24 1.05 8.78 11.08
CA LEU A 24 1.49 10.04 10.50
C LEU A 24 0.35 10.77 9.76
N LEU A 25 -0.47 10.07 8.98
CA LEU A 25 -1.60 10.67 8.28
C LEU A 25 -2.67 11.20 9.25
N ALA A 26 -2.95 10.44 10.32
CA ALA A 26 -3.88 10.87 11.36
C ALA A 26 -3.35 12.10 12.14
N SER A 27 -2.04 12.16 12.45
CA SER A 27 -1.42 13.33 13.09
C SER A 27 -1.47 14.59 12.21
N LYS A 28 -1.57 14.42 10.88
CA LYS A 28 -1.82 15.51 9.91
C LYS A 28 -3.30 15.85 9.74
N GLY A 29 -4.18 15.35 10.62
CA GLY A 29 -5.61 15.69 10.65
C GLY A 29 -6.48 14.97 9.61
N GLN A 30 -5.97 13.95 8.92
CA GLN A 30 -6.73 13.20 7.93
C GLN A 30 -7.73 12.22 8.59
N THR A 31 -8.81 11.84 7.88
CA THR A 31 -9.69 10.75 8.28
C THR A 31 -9.08 9.44 7.77
N VAL A 32 -8.48 8.66 8.67
CA VAL A 32 -7.73 7.47 8.27
C VAL A 32 -8.39 6.20 8.78
N TYR A 33 -8.58 5.25 7.87
CA TYR A 33 -9.00 3.89 8.17
C TYR A 33 -7.78 2.97 8.23
N LEU A 34 -7.48 2.51 9.44
CA LEU A 34 -6.60 1.38 9.70
C LEU A 34 -7.33 0.10 9.33
N SER A 35 -6.69 -0.82 8.63
CA SER A 35 -7.30 -2.12 8.34
C SER A 35 -6.39 -3.31 8.62
N ALA A 36 -7.00 -4.41 8.98
CA ALA A 36 -6.33 -5.69 9.23
C ALA A 36 -7.29 -6.85 8.96
N ARG A 37 -6.77 -8.00 8.51
CA ARG A 37 -7.55 -9.23 8.35
C ARG A 37 -7.99 -9.82 9.70
N ASN A 38 -7.14 -9.71 10.72
CA ASN A 38 -7.47 -10.10 12.08
C ASN A 38 -8.06 -8.89 12.82
N GLU A 39 -9.32 -8.99 13.21
CA GLU A 39 -10.07 -7.92 13.86
C GLU A 39 -9.46 -7.52 15.21
N ALA A 40 -9.07 -8.51 16.03
CA ALA A 40 -8.49 -8.24 17.35
C ALA A 40 -7.17 -7.46 17.25
N ALA A 41 -6.26 -7.88 16.36
CA ALA A 41 -5.00 -7.18 16.12
C ALA A 41 -5.21 -5.76 15.53
N GLY A 42 -6.25 -5.57 14.71
CA GLY A 42 -6.60 -4.26 14.20
C GLY A 42 -7.15 -3.31 15.27
N LYS A 43 -8.02 -3.79 16.14
CA LYS A 43 -8.56 -3.02 17.27
C LYS A 43 -7.49 -2.69 18.32
N GLU A 44 -6.57 -3.62 18.57
CA GLU A 44 -5.40 -3.37 19.44
C GLU A 44 -4.55 -2.24 18.88
N ALA A 45 -4.21 -2.29 17.58
CA ALA A 45 -3.43 -1.24 16.93
C ALA A 45 -4.16 0.12 16.94
N GLN A 46 -5.48 0.14 16.72
CA GLN A 46 -6.31 1.33 16.83
C GLN A 46 -6.28 1.90 18.26
N GLN A 47 -6.44 1.05 19.27
CA GLN A 47 -6.41 1.46 20.67
C GLN A 47 -5.04 2.03 21.07
N LYS A 48 -3.95 1.42 20.58
CA LYS A 48 -2.59 1.91 20.81
C LYS A 48 -2.38 3.32 20.23
N LEU A 49 -2.86 3.59 19.01
CA LEU A 49 -2.81 4.94 18.43
C LEU A 49 -3.58 5.96 19.27
N LYS A 50 -4.71 5.56 19.85
CA LYS A 50 -5.51 6.43 20.73
C LYS A 50 -4.81 6.71 22.06
N THR A 51 -4.30 5.68 22.73
CA THR A 51 -3.75 5.81 24.11
C THR A 51 -2.35 6.39 24.13
N GLU A 52 -1.47 6.00 23.18
CA GLU A 52 -0.08 6.42 23.18
C GLU A 52 0.17 7.71 22.38
N ASN A 53 -0.65 7.98 21.36
CA ASN A 53 -0.44 9.10 20.45
C ASN A 53 -1.58 10.12 20.46
N ASN A 54 -2.67 9.89 21.20
CA ASN A 54 -3.89 10.69 21.19
C ASN A 54 -4.48 10.88 19.78
N LEU A 55 -4.37 9.84 18.94
CA LEU A 55 -4.86 9.87 17.58
C LEU A 55 -6.17 9.09 17.45
N ASN A 56 -7.16 9.71 16.82
CA ASN A 56 -8.46 9.09 16.59
C ASN A 56 -8.52 8.55 15.15
N VAL A 57 -8.15 7.27 14.97
CA VAL A 57 -8.25 6.59 13.67
C VAL A 57 -9.48 5.67 13.65
N LYS A 58 -10.02 5.43 12.46
CA LYS A 58 -11.10 4.47 12.26
C LYS A 58 -10.51 3.10 11.95
N PHE A 59 -11.22 2.04 12.32
CA PHE A 59 -10.84 0.66 11.99
C PHE A 59 -11.88 0.02 11.09
N VAL A 60 -11.42 -0.76 10.12
CA VAL A 60 -12.25 -1.67 9.32
C VAL A 60 -11.55 -3.00 9.16
N GLN A 61 -12.26 -4.10 9.41
CA GLN A 61 -11.72 -5.42 9.11
C GLN A 61 -11.63 -5.58 7.59
N LEU A 62 -10.47 -6.02 7.09
CA LEU A 62 -10.23 -6.20 5.66
C LEU A 62 -9.18 -7.29 5.44
N ASP A 63 -9.62 -8.40 4.85
CA ASP A 63 -8.76 -9.37 4.20
C ASP A 63 -8.82 -9.13 2.69
N ILE A 64 -7.73 -8.65 2.12
CA ILE A 64 -7.65 -8.33 0.69
C ILE A 64 -7.69 -9.58 -0.22
N THR A 65 -7.59 -10.78 0.35
CA THR A 65 -7.69 -12.06 -0.39
C THR A 65 -9.11 -12.64 -0.38
N ASP A 66 -10.02 -12.07 0.42
CA ASP A 66 -11.44 -12.46 0.47
C ASP A 66 -12.32 -11.33 -0.09
N ILE A 67 -12.91 -11.57 -1.25
CA ILE A 67 -13.79 -10.58 -1.93
C ILE A 67 -14.97 -10.15 -1.06
N LYS A 68 -15.51 -11.04 -0.21
CA LYS A 68 -16.61 -10.71 0.70
C LYS A 68 -16.15 -9.75 1.80
N SER A 69 -14.93 -9.97 2.32
CA SER A 69 -14.32 -9.04 3.28
C SER A 69 -14.05 -7.68 2.65
N VAL A 70 -13.56 -7.65 1.40
CA VAL A 70 -13.33 -6.40 0.65
C VAL A 70 -14.64 -5.63 0.45
N GLN A 71 -15.71 -6.32 0.05
CA GLN A 71 -17.03 -5.69 -0.13
C GLN A 71 -17.58 -5.15 1.19
N ALA A 72 -17.51 -5.93 2.27
CA ALA A 72 -17.98 -5.50 3.59
C ALA A 72 -17.21 -4.26 4.08
N ALA A 73 -15.89 -4.23 3.90
CA ALA A 73 -15.07 -3.07 4.26
C ALA A 73 -15.46 -1.82 3.45
N LYS A 74 -15.70 -1.97 2.15
CA LYS A 74 -16.18 -0.88 1.29
C LYS A 74 -17.54 -0.35 1.78
N ASP A 75 -18.50 -1.22 2.11
CA ASP A 75 -19.83 -0.82 2.57
C ASP A 75 -19.77 -0.06 3.91
N VAL A 76 -18.87 -0.45 4.84
CA VAL A 76 -18.63 0.29 6.09
C VAL A 76 -18.14 1.70 5.80
N ILE A 77 -17.15 1.87 4.91
CA ILE A 77 -16.59 3.19 4.58
C ILE A 77 -17.61 4.02 3.80
N GLU A 78 -18.34 3.42 2.84
CA GLU A 78 -19.37 4.12 2.09
C GLU A 78 -20.49 4.65 2.98
N LYS A 79 -20.97 3.84 3.92
CA LYS A 79 -22.01 4.25 4.88
C LYS A 79 -21.54 5.39 5.79
N ALA A 80 -20.27 5.39 6.18
CA ALA A 80 -19.73 6.38 7.12
C ALA A 80 -19.32 7.69 6.45
N GLU A 81 -18.77 7.63 5.23
CA GLU A 81 -18.11 8.78 4.58
C GLU A 81 -18.72 9.15 3.23
N GLY A 82 -19.45 8.23 2.58
CA GLY A 82 -20.01 8.41 1.24
C GLY A 82 -18.97 8.40 0.11
N LYS A 83 -17.67 8.38 0.43
CA LYS A 83 -16.54 8.48 -0.50
C LYS A 83 -15.27 7.88 0.07
N LEU A 84 -14.28 7.70 -0.81
CA LEU A 84 -12.88 7.46 -0.45
C LEU A 84 -12.01 8.38 -1.33
N ASP A 85 -11.10 9.15 -0.73
CA ASP A 85 -10.19 9.99 -1.52
C ASP A 85 -8.90 9.24 -1.88
N VAL A 86 -8.38 8.42 -0.96
CA VAL A 86 -7.11 7.72 -1.17
C VAL A 86 -7.18 6.26 -0.73
N LEU A 87 -6.70 5.37 -1.60
CA LEU A 87 -6.47 3.95 -1.30
C LEU A 87 -4.97 3.67 -1.32
N VAL A 88 -4.42 3.24 -0.17
CA VAL A 88 -3.02 2.82 -0.05
C VAL A 88 -2.96 1.31 0.06
N HIS A 89 -2.45 0.66 -0.98
CA HIS A 89 -2.15 -0.77 -0.98
C HIS A 89 -0.82 -1.01 -0.27
N ASN A 90 -0.90 -1.33 1.03
CA ASN A 90 0.25 -1.65 1.87
C ASN A 90 0.32 -3.14 2.23
N ALA A 91 -0.82 -3.81 2.31
CA ALA A 91 -0.85 -5.24 2.64
C ALA A 91 -0.02 -6.07 1.65
N GLY A 92 0.78 -6.98 2.18
CA GLY A 92 1.60 -7.87 1.36
C GLY A 92 2.33 -8.91 2.22
N ILE A 93 2.94 -9.89 1.54
CA ILE A 93 3.73 -10.95 2.15
C ILE A 93 4.97 -11.23 1.31
N SER A 94 6.07 -11.62 1.93
CA SER A 94 7.36 -11.84 1.24
C SER A 94 7.80 -13.30 1.21
N TYR A 95 7.39 -14.12 2.19
CA TYR A 95 7.91 -15.49 2.39
C TYR A 95 9.44 -15.59 2.41
N MET A 96 10.12 -14.58 3.00
CA MET A 96 11.60 -14.58 3.12
C MET A 96 12.14 -15.75 3.96
N ASP A 97 11.30 -16.43 4.71
CA ASP A 97 11.59 -17.65 5.47
C ASP A 97 11.58 -18.93 4.61
N LYS A 98 11.23 -18.84 3.33
CA LYS A 98 11.17 -19.99 2.41
C LYS A 98 12.24 -19.93 1.34
N ASP A 99 12.57 -21.09 0.76
CA ASP A 99 13.40 -21.13 -0.44
C ASP A 99 12.68 -20.46 -1.61
N GLN A 100 13.32 -19.47 -2.19
CA GLN A 100 12.82 -18.71 -3.33
C GLN A 100 13.85 -18.62 -4.47
N ASN A 101 14.83 -19.51 -4.52
CA ASN A 101 15.73 -19.61 -5.67
C ASN A 101 14.92 -20.02 -6.91
N ALA A 102 15.20 -19.40 -8.05
CA ALA A 102 14.40 -19.61 -9.27
C ALA A 102 14.35 -21.05 -9.76
N THR A 103 15.36 -21.86 -9.41
CA THR A 103 15.45 -23.28 -9.82
C THR A 103 14.79 -24.26 -8.86
N THR A 104 14.47 -23.84 -7.63
CA THR A 104 14.02 -24.74 -6.54
C THR A 104 12.77 -24.26 -5.82
N VAL A 105 12.33 -23.03 -6.05
CA VAL A 105 11.14 -22.47 -5.40
C VAL A 105 9.89 -23.32 -5.61
N ASP A 106 9.17 -23.64 -4.55
CA ASP A 106 7.88 -24.30 -4.63
C ASP A 106 6.86 -23.39 -5.33
N ILE A 107 6.24 -23.92 -6.38
CA ILE A 107 5.20 -23.19 -7.14
C ILE A 107 4.04 -22.73 -6.25
N ASN A 108 3.72 -23.44 -5.15
CA ASN A 108 2.69 -23.03 -4.21
C ASN A 108 3.13 -21.81 -3.38
N THR A 109 4.41 -21.62 -3.13
CA THR A 109 4.94 -20.39 -2.51
C THR A 109 4.73 -19.19 -3.45
N ILE A 110 4.97 -19.38 -4.76
CA ILE A 110 4.68 -18.34 -5.76
C ILE A 110 3.19 -18.01 -5.78
N ARG A 111 2.32 -19.01 -5.91
CA ARG A 111 0.86 -18.83 -5.89
C ARG A 111 0.40 -18.08 -4.64
N ALA A 112 0.87 -18.51 -3.47
CA ALA A 112 0.51 -17.90 -2.20
C ALA A 112 1.00 -16.44 -2.08
N ALA A 113 2.12 -16.06 -2.71
CA ALA A 113 2.57 -14.67 -2.76
C ALA A 113 1.70 -13.81 -3.69
N PHE A 114 1.26 -14.38 -4.83
CA PHE A 114 0.39 -13.69 -5.77
C PHE A 114 -0.99 -13.36 -5.19
N GLU A 115 -1.53 -14.19 -4.30
CA GLU A 115 -2.85 -13.96 -3.71
C GLU A 115 -2.96 -12.55 -3.07
N PRO A 116 -2.17 -12.16 -2.06
CA PRO A 116 -2.27 -10.83 -1.49
C PRO A 116 -1.56 -9.75 -2.34
N ASN A 117 -0.38 -10.07 -2.91
CA ASN A 117 0.46 -9.04 -3.52
C ASN A 117 -0.04 -8.58 -4.90
N PHE A 118 -0.81 -9.40 -5.61
CA PHE A 118 -1.32 -9.12 -6.94
C PHE A 118 -2.84 -9.20 -7.01
N TYR A 119 -3.45 -10.38 -6.82
CA TYR A 119 -4.91 -10.53 -6.94
C TYR A 119 -5.65 -9.70 -5.89
N GLY A 120 -5.15 -9.67 -4.64
CA GLY A 120 -5.70 -8.85 -3.57
C GLY A 120 -5.67 -7.34 -3.88
N VAL A 121 -4.61 -6.86 -4.55
CA VAL A 121 -4.52 -5.46 -5.01
C VAL A 121 -5.60 -5.18 -6.06
N ILE A 122 -5.74 -6.05 -7.06
CA ILE A 122 -6.72 -5.88 -8.15
C ILE A 122 -8.14 -5.86 -7.60
N GLN A 123 -8.55 -6.89 -6.86
CA GLN A 123 -9.93 -6.98 -6.36
C GLN A 123 -10.27 -5.86 -5.38
N THR A 124 -9.33 -5.46 -4.53
CA THR A 124 -9.55 -4.33 -3.62
C THR A 124 -9.72 -3.02 -4.42
N THR A 125 -8.88 -2.77 -5.41
CA THR A 125 -9.03 -1.61 -6.29
C THR A 125 -10.39 -1.59 -6.97
N GLN A 126 -10.78 -2.69 -7.63
CA GLN A 126 -12.05 -2.76 -8.37
C GLN A 126 -13.27 -2.51 -7.48
N VAL A 127 -13.30 -3.07 -6.28
CA VAL A 127 -14.40 -2.90 -5.33
C VAL A 127 -14.46 -1.47 -4.79
N PHE A 128 -13.30 -0.84 -4.51
CA PHE A 128 -13.27 0.52 -3.97
C PHE A 128 -13.32 1.63 -5.03
N LEU A 129 -13.06 1.34 -6.31
CA LEU A 129 -13.01 2.34 -7.38
C LEU A 129 -14.29 3.19 -7.49
N PRO A 130 -15.52 2.62 -7.40
CA PRO A 130 -16.75 3.45 -7.41
C PRO A 130 -16.78 4.47 -6.26
N LEU A 131 -16.18 4.13 -5.11
CA LEU A 131 -16.13 5.02 -3.96
C LEU A 131 -15.02 6.08 -4.11
N ILE A 132 -13.89 5.72 -4.74
CA ILE A 132 -12.80 6.65 -5.08
C ILE A 132 -13.28 7.68 -6.11
N ARG A 133 -14.10 7.27 -7.09
CA ARG A 133 -14.71 8.19 -8.06
C ARG A 133 -15.54 9.28 -7.41
N LYS A 134 -16.14 9.02 -6.22
CA LYS A 134 -16.86 10.00 -5.40
C LYS A 134 -15.94 10.91 -4.57
N GLY A 135 -14.65 10.64 -4.55
CA GLY A 135 -13.62 11.46 -3.87
C GLY A 135 -13.54 12.87 -4.46
N LYS A 136 -12.97 13.79 -3.68
CA LYS A 136 -12.82 15.19 -4.11
C LYS A 136 -11.83 15.29 -5.27
N GLU A 137 -12.23 16.02 -6.30
CA GLU A 137 -11.38 16.27 -7.46
C GLU A 137 -10.04 16.90 -7.08
N GLY A 138 -8.96 16.43 -7.70
CA GLY A 138 -7.59 16.84 -7.40
C GLY A 138 -7.00 16.17 -6.14
N TYR A 139 -7.77 15.32 -5.43
CA TYR A 139 -7.32 14.63 -4.21
C TYR A 139 -7.47 13.11 -4.29
N LYS A 140 -7.94 12.58 -5.43
CA LYS A 140 -8.13 11.14 -5.66
C LYS A 140 -6.79 10.48 -5.97
N ASN A 141 -6.44 9.43 -5.21
CA ASN A 141 -5.15 8.78 -5.35
C ASN A 141 -5.22 7.28 -5.01
N ILE A 142 -4.53 6.47 -5.79
CA ILE A 142 -4.28 5.05 -5.52
C ILE A 142 -2.78 4.87 -5.46
N LEU A 143 -2.27 4.40 -4.34
CA LEU A 143 -0.84 4.23 -4.08
C LEU A 143 -0.53 2.77 -3.76
N LEU A 144 0.37 2.15 -4.52
CA LEU A 144 0.92 0.83 -4.20
C LEU A 144 2.27 0.98 -3.49
N ILE A 145 2.37 0.46 -2.27
CA ILE A 145 3.66 0.22 -1.64
C ILE A 145 4.24 -1.06 -2.21
N THR A 146 5.31 -0.91 -2.97
CA THR A 146 6.03 -1.99 -3.65
C THR A 146 7.46 -2.10 -3.12
N THR A 147 8.38 -2.60 -3.91
CA THR A 147 9.79 -2.79 -3.56
C THR A 147 10.65 -2.50 -4.79
N ASP A 148 11.88 -2.03 -4.58
CA ASP A 148 12.93 -1.93 -5.59
C ASP A 148 13.21 -3.29 -6.27
N MET A 149 13.02 -4.38 -5.53
CA MET A 149 13.14 -5.75 -6.04
C MET A 149 12.07 -6.12 -7.09
N ALA A 150 11.01 -5.31 -7.24
CA ALA A 150 9.97 -5.46 -8.27
C ALA A 150 10.34 -4.78 -9.60
N SER A 151 11.42 -4.01 -9.64
CA SER A 151 11.93 -3.41 -10.86
C SER A 151 12.73 -4.44 -11.67
N ASN A 152 12.21 -4.86 -12.81
CA ASN A 152 12.94 -5.76 -13.71
C ASN A 152 14.21 -5.10 -14.27
N ALA A 153 14.15 -3.80 -14.58
CA ALA A 153 15.29 -3.05 -15.06
C ALA A 153 16.40 -2.92 -14.00
N PHE A 154 16.04 -2.80 -12.73
CA PHE A 154 16.99 -2.78 -11.62
C PHE A 154 17.56 -4.17 -11.35
N GLN A 155 16.70 -5.20 -11.30
CA GLN A 155 17.09 -6.58 -11.00
C GLN A 155 17.96 -7.22 -12.10
N ALA A 156 17.87 -6.74 -13.34
CA ALA A 156 18.72 -7.20 -14.44
C ALA A 156 20.16 -6.66 -14.38
N LYS A 157 20.47 -5.72 -13.48
CA LYS A 157 21.84 -5.19 -13.36
C LYS A 157 22.80 -6.22 -12.75
N PRO A 158 24.09 -6.27 -13.16
CA PRO A 158 25.05 -7.26 -12.70
C PRO A 158 25.26 -7.31 -11.18
N ASN A 159 25.05 -6.19 -10.49
CA ASN A 159 25.26 -6.05 -9.04
C ASN A 159 23.96 -6.06 -8.25
N SER A 160 22.85 -6.44 -8.84
CA SER A 160 21.59 -6.58 -8.11
C SER A 160 21.65 -7.75 -7.13
N MET A 161 20.94 -7.64 -6.04
CA MET A 161 20.89 -8.64 -4.98
C MET A 161 19.43 -9.00 -4.65
N LEU A 162 19.25 -10.08 -3.88
CA LEU A 162 17.95 -10.51 -3.39
C LEU A 162 16.97 -10.92 -4.51
N HIS A 163 17.38 -11.91 -5.30
CA HIS A 163 16.55 -12.53 -6.35
C HIS A 163 15.54 -13.51 -5.73
N VAL A 164 14.53 -12.98 -5.06
CA VAL A 164 13.50 -13.73 -4.31
C VAL A 164 12.29 -13.95 -5.21
N THR A 165 12.27 -15.09 -5.91
CA THR A 165 11.37 -15.32 -7.05
C THR A 165 9.91 -15.05 -6.76
N ALA A 166 9.33 -15.63 -5.69
CA ALA A 166 7.90 -15.49 -5.40
C ALA A 166 7.53 -14.04 -5.05
N TYR A 167 8.34 -13.37 -4.27
CA TYR A 167 8.08 -11.99 -3.86
C TYR A 167 8.29 -11.02 -5.01
N ASN A 168 9.48 -11.07 -5.66
CA ASN A 168 9.82 -10.13 -6.74
C ASN A 168 8.80 -10.20 -7.88
N THR A 169 8.47 -11.42 -8.34
CA THR A 169 7.54 -11.60 -9.47
C THR A 169 6.12 -11.14 -9.12
N SER A 170 5.62 -11.41 -7.90
CA SER A 170 4.30 -10.96 -7.49
C SER A 170 4.19 -9.43 -7.40
N LYS A 171 5.25 -8.76 -6.93
CA LYS A 171 5.31 -7.30 -6.85
C LYS A 171 5.53 -6.65 -8.23
N ALA A 172 6.32 -7.27 -9.10
CA ALA A 172 6.47 -6.83 -10.50
C ALA A 172 5.15 -6.93 -11.27
N ALA A 173 4.38 -8.02 -11.07
CA ALA A 173 3.05 -8.15 -11.63
C ALA A 173 2.10 -7.04 -11.14
N ALA A 174 2.14 -6.72 -9.85
CA ALA A 174 1.36 -5.61 -9.29
C ALA A 174 1.78 -4.25 -9.87
N ASN A 175 3.09 -4.00 -10.06
CA ASN A 175 3.59 -2.80 -10.72
C ASN A 175 3.02 -2.68 -12.14
N SER A 176 3.01 -3.78 -12.92
CA SER A 176 2.43 -3.79 -14.27
C SER A 176 0.93 -3.46 -14.27
N TYR A 177 0.17 -3.98 -13.30
CA TYR A 177 -1.24 -3.63 -13.12
C TYR A 177 -1.42 -2.14 -12.82
N ILE A 178 -0.60 -1.55 -11.96
CA ILE A 178 -0.66 -0.13 -11.61
C ILE A 178 -0.37 0.76 -12.83
N ILE A 179 0.54 0.37 -13.72
CA ILE A 179 0.79 1.09 -14.99
C ILE A 179 -0.50 1.12 -15.83
N ALA A 180 -1.14 -0.04 -16.06
CA ALA A 180 -2.38 -0.11 -16.83
C ALA A 180 -3.49 0.72 -16.19
N LEU A 181 -3.66 0.61 -14.86
CA LEU A 181 -4.64 1.36 -14.09
C LEU A 181 -4.41 2.88 -14.17
N ALA A 182 -3.14 3.32 -14.12
CA ALA A 182 -2.78 4.73 -14.23
C ALA A 182 -3.20 5.33 -15.57
N HIS A 183 -2.97 4.61 -16.67
CA HIS A 183 -3.41 5.05 -18.00
C HIS A 183 -4.94 5.09 -18.12
N GLU A 184 -5.63 4.11 -17.59
CA GLU A 184 -7.10 4.04 -17.61
C GLU A 184 -7.75 5.17 -16.81
N LEU A 185 -7.22 5.48 -15.62
CA LEU A 185 -7.81 6.44 -14.69
C LEU A 185 -7.32 7.89 -14.85
N LYS A 186 -6.29 8.13 -15.67
CA LYS A 186 -5.78 9.48 -15.93
C LYS A 186 -6.85 10.46 -16.41
N PRO A 187 -7.77 10.10 -17.34
CA PRO A 187 -8.86 11.00 -17.75
C PRO A 187 -9.83 11.35 -16.63
N GLU A 188 -9.94 10.52 -15.60
CA GLU A 188 -10.80 10.74 -14.42
C GLU A 188 -10.10 11.60 -13.33
N GLY A 189 -8.86 12.03 -13.56
CA GLY A 189 -8.07 12.80 -12.58
C GLY A 189 -7.75 12.03 -11.31
N ILE A 190 -7.66 10.68 -11.39
CA ILE A 190 -7.22 9.81 -10.29
C ILE A 190 -5.73 9.53 -10.48
N LEU A 191 -4.91 9.94 -9.51
CA LEU A 191 -3.48 9.65 -9.54
C LEU A 191 -3.23 8.18 -9.14
N VAL A 192 -2.33 7.51 -9.84
CA VAL A 192 -2.01 6.10 -9.58
C VAL A 192 -0.50 5.90 -9.68
N ASN A 193 0.13 5.51 -8.57
CA ASN A 193 1.59 5.42 -8.49
C ASN A 193 2.06 4.22 -7.67
N CYS A 194 3.33 3.85 -7.87
CA CYS A 194 4.08 2.92 -7.05
C CYS A 194 5.17 3.65 -6.26
N VAL A 195 5.37 3.25 -5.00
CA VAL A 195 6.50 3.72 -4.20
C VAL A 195 7.21 2.56 -3.52
N THR A 196 8.53 2.62 -3.46
CA THR A 196 9.33 1.75 -2.60
C THR A 196 9.96 2.60 -1.48
N PRO A 197 9.62 2.30 -0.22
CA PRO A 197 10.22 3.02 0.92
C PRO A 197 11.67 2.62 1.18
N GLY A 198 12.22 1.69 0.37
CA GLY A 198 13.53 1.10 0.55
C GLY A 198 13.56 0.06 1.68
N PHE A 199 14.76 -0.46 1.96
CA PHE A 199 14.95 -1.46 3.00
C PHE A 199 14.54 -0.91 4.37
N THR A 200 13.50 -1.51 4.96
CA THR A 200 12.90 -1.09 6.23
C THR A 200 12.78 -2.29 7.15
N THR A 201 13.30 -2.19 8.36
CA THR A 201 13.23 -3.27 9.37
C THR A 201 11.80 -3.51 9.82
N THR A 202 11.22 -4.63 9.43
CA THR A 202 9.82 -5.00 9.73
C THR A 202 9.65 -6.52 9.88
N LYS A 203 8.48 -6.94 10.35
CA LYS A 203 8.11 -8.36 10.38
C LYS A 203 8.17 -9.02 8.99
N LEU A 204 7.95 -8.27 7.91
CA LEU A 204 7.96 -8.76 6.53
C LEU A 204 9.31 -9.39 6.15
N ASN A 205 10.41 -8.86 6.68
CA ASN A 205 11.76 -9.36 6.47
C ASN A 205 12.40 -9.96 7.72
N GLY A 206 11.57 -10.44 8.69
CA GLY A 206 12.07 -11.05 9.92
C GLY A 206 12.83 -10.09 10.83
N TYR A 207 12.55 -8.79 10.77
CA TYR A 207 13.23 -7.72 11.51
C TYR A 207 14.74 -7.63 11.22
N HIS A 208 15.14 -7.89 9.98
CA HIS A 208 16.54 -7.81 9.57
C HIS A 208 17.10 -6.41 9.87
N GLU A 209 18.23 -6.36 10.56
CA GLU A 209 18.87 -5.11 11.00
C GLU A 209 19.45 -4.30 9.83
N GLY A 210 19.72 -3.01 10.06
CA GLY A 210 20.32 -2.09 9.09
C GLY A 210 19.34 -1.39 8.16
N GLY A 211 18.03 -1.72 8.26
CA GLY A 211 16.98 -1.00 7.53
C GLY A 211 16.56 0.31 8.22
N LYS A 212 15.84 1.15 7.49
CA LYS A 212 15.12 2.32 8.03
C LYS A 212 14.13 1.89 9.09
N THR A 213 13.75 2.82 9.97
CA THR A 213 12.60 2.64 10.84
C THR A 213 11.30 2.73 10.04
N THR A 214 10.23 2.15 10.56
CA THR A 214 8.89 2.25 9.93
C THR A 214 8.38 3.69 9.88
N ASP A 215 8.77 4.55 10.83
CA ASP A 215 8.41 5.97 10.84
C ASP A 215 9.13 6.74 9.71
N GLN A 216 10.41 6.48 9.47
CA GLN A 216 11.15 7.05 8.33
C GLN A 216 10.55 6.62 6.98
N ALA A 217 10.19 5.35 6.85
CA ALA A 217 9.50 4.84 5.66
C ALA A 217 8.13 5.50 5.45
N ALA A 218 7.38 5.71 6.54
CA ALA A 218 6.06 6.32 6.50
C ALA A 218 6.09 7.80 6.06
N GLU A 219 7.16 8.54 6.34
CA GLU A 219 7.32 9.92 5.86
C GLU A 219 7.29 9.98 4.33
N PHE A 220 8.02 9.10 3.67
CA PHE A 220 8.02 9.01 2.22
C PHE A 220 6.68 8.55 1.66
N VAL A 221 6.08 7.50 2.23
CA VAL A 221 4.75 7.02 1.83
C VAL A 221 3.68 8.09 1.98
N ALA A 222 3.72 8.86 3.08
CA ALA A 222 2.75 9.93 3.33
C ALA A 222 2.86 11.08 2.33
N GLN A 223 4.05 11.41 1.83
CA GLN A 223 4.22 12.42 0.77
C GLN A 223 3.44 12.01 -0.49
N TRP A 224 3.55 10.75 -0.92
CA TRP A 224 2.84 10.22 -2.09
C TRP A 224 1.35 9.96 -1.83
N THR A 225 0.97 9.66 -0.59
CA THR A 225 -0.44 9.55 -0.19
C THR A 225 -1.17 10.89 -0.25
N LEU A 226 -0.46 11.98 0.04
CA LEU A 226 -1.02 13.32 0.16
C LEU A 226 -0.82 14.19 -1.09
N LEU A 227 -0.54 13.61 -2.26
CA LEU A 227 -0.53 14.37 -3.53
C LEU A 227 -1.86 15.12 -3.71
N GLY A 228 -1.81 16.31 -4.28
CA GLY A 228 -2.96 17.21 -4.36
C GLY A 228 -3.09 17.89 -5.73
N PRO A 229 -3.92 18.94 -5.85
CA PRO A 229 -4.20 19.58 -7.14
C PRO A 229 -2.99 20.10 -7.89
N GLY A 230 -1.89 20.39 -7.17
CA GLY A 230 -0.62 20.80 -7.77
C GLY A 230 0.20 19.65 -8.37
N ASP A 231 -0.20 18.41 -8.14
CA ASP A 231 0.56 17.19 -8.51
C ASP A 231 -0.10 16.42 -9.66
N LYS A 232 -0.98 17.04 -10.45
CA LYS A 232 -1.78 16.39 -11.50
C LYS A 232 -0.97 15.56 -12.51
N ASP A 233 0.30 15.91 -12.70
CA ASP A 233 1.20 15.22 -13.61
C ASP A 233 1.94 14.05 -12.95
N LYS A 234 1.82 13.87 -11.62
CA LYS A 234 2.41 12.75 -10.88
C LYS A 234 1.49 11.53 -10.91
N THR A 235 1.47 10.85 -12.03
CA THR A 235 0.74 9.59 -12.23
C THR A 235 1.51 8.66 -13.13
N CYS A 236 1.37 7.35 -12.97
CA CYS A 236 2.15 6.33 -13.67
C CYS A 236 3.65 6.42 -13.37
N LEU A 237 3.99 6.66 -12.10
CA LEU A 237 5.37 6.82 -11.65
C LEU A 237 5.72 5.73 -10.63
N PHE A 238 6.97 5.30 -10.67
CA PHE A 238 7.58 4.47 -9.65
C PHE A 238 8.72 5.26 -9.00
N TYR A 239 8.65 5.44 -7.69
CA TYR A 239 9.57 6.29 -6.94
C TYR A 239 10.15 5.60 -5.71
N ASN A 240 11.39 5.95 -5.40
CA ASN A 240 11.99 5.77 -4.08
C ASN A 240 12.35 7.15 -3.49
N ASP A 241 13.00 7.16 -2.34
CA ASP A 241 13.41 8.41 -1.67
C ASP A 241 14.56 9.15 -2.39
N ALA A 242 15.25 8.51 -3.34
CA ALA A 242 16.25 9.16 -4.18
C ALA A 242 15.66 9.77 -5.47
N GLY A 243 14.40 9.47 -5.81
CA GLY A 243 13.74 9.98 -7.00
C GLY A 243 12.99 8.92 -7.80
N GLU A 244 12.83 9.18 -9.10
CA GLU A 244 12.17 8.23 -10.00
C GLU A 244 12.99 6.95 -10.13
N PHE A 245 12.31 5.83 -10.05
CA PHE A 245 12.90 4.51 -10.08
C PHE A 245 12.45 3.76 -11.32
N PRO A 246 13.32 2.99 -11.98
CA PRO A 246 12.92 2.26 -13.18
C PRO A 246 11.94 1.13 -12.84
N TRP A 247 11.03 0.86 -13.77
CA TRP A 247 10.06 -0.25 -13.68
C TRP A 247 10.70 -1.64 -13.79
#